data_55ef3b2709185e7735f023419186bfdf
#
_entry.id   55ef3b2709185e7735f023419186bfdf
#
_cell.length_a   1.000
_cell.length_b   1.000
_cell.length_c   1.000
_cell.angle_alpha   90.00
_cell.angle_beta   90.00
_cell.angle_gamma   90.00
#
_symmetry.space_group_name_H-M   'P 1'
#
loop_
_entity.id
_entity.type
_entity.pdbx_description
1 polymer ?
#
loop_
_entity_poly.entity_id
_entity_poly.type
_entity_poly.pdbx_seq_one_letter_code
_entity_poly.pdbx_strand_id
1 'polypeptide(L)'
;MRLDKYLAETAQCTRSAARTLVQKGRVHVNGAVCKKADTQLSEADVVCLDGASLRYQQFVYLMVNKPAGVVSAREDARDTTVVDLLGDAYPRRQLFPAGRLDKTSTGFVLLTDDGVFAHEILAPKRHVPKRYTVTLDTPLTQEMTDGFAAGVTLADGTALSPAQVQALSPDGLQVQVVLRQGVYHQIKRMFGVYGAGVNALHRDAIGGLALDESLAPGQWRELTPEEVAQITG
;
A
#
# COMPACT_ATOMS: atom_id res chain seq x y z
N MET A 1 24.46 -14.12 0.62
CA MET A 1 24.56 -12.86 -0.22
C MET A 1 25.88 -12.18 0.07
N ARG A 2 26.49 -11.45 -0.91
CA ARG A 2 27.75 -10.71 -0.66
C ARG A 2 27.50 -9.49 0.23
N LEU A 3 28.43 -9.20 1.14
CA LEU A 3 28.37 -8.08 2.08
C LEU A 3 28.24 -6.71 1.38
N ASP A 4 28.97 -6.47 0.26
CA ASP A 4 28.86 -5.22 -0.51
C ASP A 4 27.45 -5.01 -1.11
N LYS A 5 26.78 -6.09 -1.51
CA LYS A 5 25.39 -6.05 -1.99
C LYS A 5 24.43 -5.80 -0.82
N TYR A 6 24.59 -6.56 0.26
CA TYR A 6 23.80 -6.41 1.49
C TYR A 6 23.79 -4.95 1.99
N LEU A 7 24.99 -4.37 2.14
CA LEU A 7 25.14 -2.98 2.59
C LEU A 7 24.54 -1.97 1.60
N ALA A 8 24.73 -2.19 0.30
CA ALA A 8 24.17 -1.29 -0.71
C ALA A 8 22.64 -1.23 -0.63
N GLU A 9 21.99 -2.36 -0.34
CA GLU A 9 20.54 -2.47 -0.23
C GLU A 9 20.02 -1.99 1.14
N THR A 10 20.68 -2.32 2.24
CA THR A 10 20.23 -1.98 3.59
C THR A 10 20.57 -0.55 4.01
N ALA A 11 21.75 -0.05 3.62
CA ALA A 11 22.20 1.31 3.91
C ALA A 11 21.88 2.31 2.78
N GLN A 12 21.05 1.91 1.78
CA GLN A 12 20.61 2.73 0.65
C GLN A 12 21.77 3.47 -0.05
N CYS A 13 22.95 2.82 -0.21
CA CYS A 13 24.14 3.40 -0.78
C CYS A 13 24.66 2.66 -2.03
N THR A 14 25.61 3.22 -2.78
CA THR A 14 26.23 2.51 -3.91
C THR A 14 27.09 1.34 -3.43
N ARG A 15 27.29 0.31 -4.27
CA ARG A 15 28.24 -0.76 -3.97
C ARG A 15 29.66 -0.25 -3.74
N SER A 16 30.06 0.83 -4.43
CA SER A 16 31.35 1.48 -4.22
C SER A 16 31.43 2.12 -2.83
N ALA A 17 30.38 2.86 -2.43
CA ALA A 17 30.28 3.42 -1.09
C ALA A 17 30.26 2.31 -0.01
N ALA A 18 29.52 1.23 -0.23
CA ALA A 18 29.50 0.07 0.66
C ALA A 18 30.90 -0.54 0.87
N ARG A 19 31.68 -0.71 -0.22
CA ARG A 19 33.07 -1.16 -0.13
C ARG A 19 33.95 -0.22 0.69
N THR A 20 33.75 1.10 0.52
CA THR A 20 34.49 2.10 1.32
C THR A 20 34.14 2.01 2.80
N LEU A 21 32.87 1.77 3.16
CA LEU A 21 32.45 1.56 4.55
C LEU A 21 33.14 0.34 5.17
N VAL A 22 33.20 -0.78 4.42
CA VAL A 22 33.89 -2.00 4.85
C VAL A 22 35.39 -1.77 5.03
N GLN A 23 36.06 -1.12 4.07
CA GLN A 23 37.51 -0.82 4.15
C GLN A 23 37.84 0.09 5.33
N LYS A 24 36.96 1.05 5.67
CA LYS A 24 37.13 1.94 6.84
C LYS A 24 36.86 1.24 8.17
N GLY A 25 36.51 -0.05 8.20
CA GLY A 25 36.26 -0.81 9.42
C GLY A 25 34.97 -0.44 10.16
N ARG A 26 34.03 0.22 9.49
CA ARG A 26 32.74 0.64 10.06
C ARG A 26 31.71 -0.49 10.12
N VAL A 27 31.99 -1.62 9.47
CA VAL A 27 31.07 -2.75 9.32
C VAL A 27 31.51 -3.92 10.19
N HIS A 28 30.60 -4.43 11.00
CA HIS A 28 30.79 -5.62 11.81
C HIS A 28 29.87 -6.74 11.31
N VAL A 29 30.39 -7.95 11.29
CA VAL A 29 29.62 -9.17 11.02
C VAL A 29 29.78 -10.07 12.24
N ASN A 30 28.68 -10.44 12.88
CA ASN A 30 28.65 -11.23 14.10
C ASN A 30 29.56 -10.65 15.22
N GLY A 31 29.57 -9.31 15.37
CA GLY A 31 30.33 -8.60 16.36
C GLY A 31 31.81 -8.33 16.01
N ALA A 32 32.35 -8.93 14.92
CA ALA A 32 33.72 -8.72 14.48
C ALA A 32 33.83 -7.74 13.31
N VAL A 33 34.84 -6.87 13.29
CA VAL A 33 35.09 -5.96 12.16
C VAL A 33 35.38 -6.76 10.90
N CYS A 34 34.57 -6.55 9.86
CA CYS A 34 34.78 -7.15 8.55
C CYS A 34 35.44 -6.15 7.60
N LYS A 35 36.58 -6.52 6.99
CA LYS A 35 37.33 -5.69 6.03
C LYS A 35 37.26 -6.21 4.58
N LYS A 36 36.57 -7.34 4.35
CA LYS A 36 36.39 -7.93 3.02
C LYS A 36 34.97 -7.69 2.51
N ALA A 37 34.81 -6.84 1.52
CA ALA A 37 33.51 -6.46 0.98
C ALA A 37 32.81 -7.59 0.20
N ASP A 38 33.55 -8.60 -0.20
CA ASP A 38 33.05 -9.79 -0.92
C ASP A 38 32.71 -10.97 0.01
N THR A 39 32.82 -10.77 1.33
CA THR A 39 32.39 -11.77 2.31
C THR A 39 30.98 -12.25 2.01
N GLN A 40 30.80 -13.58 1.96
CA GLN A 40 29.48 -14.18 1.78
C GLN A 40 28.78 -14.21 3.15
N LEU A 41 27.57 -13.66 3.18
CA LEU A 41 26.70 -13.68 4.33
C LEU A 41 25.68 -14.82 4.21
N SER A 42 25.44 -15.49 5.33
CA SER A 42 24.29 -16.38 5.57
C SER A 42 23.07 -15.59 6.06
N GLU A 43 21.93 -16.23 6.16
CA GLU A 43 20.72 -15.62 6.72
C GLU A 43 20.82 -15.38 8.25
N ALA A 44 21.67 -16.15 8.92
CA ALA A 44 21.89 -16.04 10.36
C ALA A 44 22.88 -14.95 10.76
N ASP A 45 23.61 -14.36 9.79
CA ASP A 45 24.64 -13.37 10.10
C ASP A 45 24.03 -12.02 10.49
N VAL A 46 24.47 -11.47 11.61
CA VAL A 46 24.11 -10.14 12.09
C VAL A 46 25.12 -9.13 11.57
N VAL A 47 24.66 -8.20 10.76
CA VAL A 47 25.48 -7.12 10.18
C VAL A 47 25.17 -5.81 10.89
N CYS A 48 26.18 -5.12 11.36
CA CYS A 48 26.07 -3.78 11.96
C CYS A 48 26.91 -2.77 11.17
N LEU A 49 26.38 -1.57 11.00
CA LEU A 49 27.09 -0.40 10.49
C LEU A 49 27.14 0.66 11.59
N ASP A 50 28.34 1.09 11.98
CA ASP A 50 28.58 2.05 13.06
C ASP A 50 27.86 1.69 14.38
N GLY A 51 27.76 0.40 14.69
CA GLY A 51 27.09 -0.12 15.88
C GLY A 51 25.57 -0.32 15.71
N ALA A 52 24.94 0.21 14.67
CA ALA A 52 23.53 -0.03 14.38
C ALA A 52 23.33 -1.34 13.58
N SER A 53 22.46 -2.22 14.06
CA SER A 53 22.14 -3.45 13.35
C SER A 53 21.36 -3.14 12.07
N LEU A 54 21.82 -3.70 10.95
CA LEU A 54 21.15 -3.62 9.66
C LEU A 54 20.30 -4.86 9.47
N ARG A 55 19.05 -4.68 9.04
CA ARG A 55 18.17 -5.78 8.68
C ARG A 55 17.94 -5.79 7.16
N TYR A 56 18.30 -6.90 6.54
CA TYR A 56 17.99 -7.09 5.12
C TYR A 56 16.51 -7.37 4.95
N GLN A 57 15.88 -6.57 4.11
CA GLN A 57 14.50 -6.81 3.66
C GLN A 57 14.54 -7.05 2.15
N GLN A 58 14.09 -8.22 1.75
CA GLN A 58 13.99 -8.57 0.32
C GLN A 58 13.03 -7.60 -0.37
N PHE A 59 11.87 -7.38 0.22
CA PHE A 59 10.84 -6.45 -0.24
C PHE A 59 10.46 -5.46 0.84
N VAL A 60 9.97 -4.30 0.43
CA VAL A 60 9.46 -3.25 1.31
C VAL A 60 7.94 -3.16 1.15
N TYR A 61 7.24 -3.00 2.26
CA TYR A 61 5.80 -2.81 2.29
C TYR A 61 5.49 -1.58 3.15
N LEU A 62 4.86 -0.58 2.54
CA LEU A 62 4.57 0.68 3.21
C LEU A 62 3.06 0.94 3.20
N MET A 63 2.54 1.26 4.38
CA MET A 63 1.21 1.84 4.54
C MET A 63 1.31 3.35 4.33
N VAL A 64 0.56 3.89 3.39
CA VAL A 64 0.47 5.33 3.14
C VAL A 64 -0.96 5.78 3.37
N ASN A 65 -1.16 6.82 4.18
CA ASN A 65 -2.44 7.53 4.24
C ASN A 65 -2.46 8.58 3.12
N LYS A 66 -2.97 8.18 1.95
CA LYS A 66 -2.99 9.03 0.76
C LYS A 66 -3.93 10.23 0.96
N PRO A 67 -3.47 11.47 0.81
CA PRO A 67 -4.33 12.64 0.80
C PRO A 67 -5.07 12.80 -0.54
N ALA A 68 -6.09 13.64 -0.58
CA ALA A 68 -6.68 14.11 -1.83
C ALA A 68 -5.66 14.94 -2.64
N GLY A 69 -5.80 14.96 -3.97
CA GLY A 69 -4.91 15.69 -4.87
C GLY A 69 -3.69 14.91 -5.35
N VAL A 70 -3.34 13.80 -4.72
CA VAL A 70 -2.23 12.92 -5.06
C VAL A 70 -2.72 11.74 -5.91
N VAL A 71 -1.95 11.33 -6.92
CA VAL A 71 -2.30 10.19 -7.78
C VAL A 71 -1.65 8.90 -7.31
N SER A 72 -2.35 7.77 -7.47
CA SER A 72 -1.82 6.44 -7.18
C SER A 72 -1.03 5.91 -8.39
N ALA A 73 0.15 6.48 -8.58
CA ALA A 73 1.11 6.11 -9.62
C ALA A 73 2.52 6.03 -9.03
N ARG A 74 3.41 5.36 -9.75
CA ARG A 74 4.84 5.40 -9.44
C ARG A 74 5.47 6.72 -9.87
N GLU A 75 5.10 7.20 -11.05
CA GLU A 75 5.58 8.40 -11.68
C GLU A 75 4.42 9.06 -12.42
N ASP A 76 4.36 10.38 -12.43
CA ASP A 76 3.40 11.17 -13.21
C ASP A 76 4.05 12.48 -13.67
N ALA A 77 3.75 12.93 -14.88
CA ALA A 77 4.37 14.11 -15.47
C ALA A 77 3.79 15.44 -14.95
N ARG A 78 2.64 15.41 -14.28
CA ARG A 78 1.87 16.62 -13.91
C ARG A 78 1.51 16.66 -12.43
N ASP A 79 1.24 15.49 -11.86
CA ASP A 79 0.68 15.37 -10.53
C ASP A 79 1.66 14.71 -9.56
N THR A 80 1.64 15.16 -8.30
CA THR A 80 2.34 14.48 -7.20
C THR A 80 1.80 13.07 -7.04
N THR A 81 2.69 12.10 -6.97
CA THR A 81 2.34 10.68 -6.81
C THR A 81 2.41 10.24 -5.36
N VAL A 82 1.82 9.09 -5.05
CA VAL A 82 1.95 8.46 -3.72
C VAL A 82 3.39 8.07 -3.39
N VAL A 83 4.24 7.85 -4.41
CA VAL A 83 5.66 7.54 -4.21
C VAL A 83 6.45 8.80 -3.87
N ASP A 84 6.10 9.97 -4.43
CA ASP A 84 6.74 11.25 -4.11
C ASP A 84 6.56 11.64 -2.63
N LEU A 85 5.50 11.17 -1.96
CA LEU A 85 5.29 11.38 -0.52
C LEU A 85 6.39 10.78 0.36
N LEU A 86 7.16 9.83 -0.18
CA LEU A 86 8.27 9.20 0.54
C LEU A 86 9.53 10.06 0.58
N GLY A 87 9.63 11.09 -0.27
CA GLY A 87 10.86 11.86 -0.45
C GLY A 87 12.04 10.94 -0.80
N ASP A 88 13.17 11.16 -0.15
CA ASP A 88 14.41 10.39 -0.36
C ASP A 88 14.56 9.16 0.55
N ALA A 89 13.48 8.68 1.16
CA ALA A 89 13.58 7.54 2.10
C ALA A 89 13.99 6.23 1.42
N TYR A 90 13.58 6.02 0.15
CA TYR A 90 13.84 4.78 -0.59
C TYR A 90 14.43 5.03 -1.99
N PRO A 91 15.56 5.73 -2.15
CA PRO A 91 16.06 6.21 -3.43
C PRO A 91 16.47 5.09 -4.40
N ARG A 92 16.61 3.86 -3.90
CA ARG A 92 17.05 2.68 -4.67
C ARG A 92 15.98 1.63 -4.87
N ARG A 93 14.81 1.81 -4.26
CA ARG A 93 13.69 0.89 -4.38
C ARG A 93 12.77 1.31 -5.52
N GLN A 94 12.27 0.35 -6.26
CA GLN A 94 11.30 0.61 -7.32
C GLN A 94 9.89 0.41 -6.78
N LEU A 95 9.53 1.22 -5.78
CA LEU A 95 8.22 1.15 -5.14
C LEU A 95 7.11 1.56 -6.11
N PHE A 96 5.99 0.89 -6.01
CA PHE A 96 4.77 1.19 -6.76
C PHE A 96 3.53 0.89 -5.91
N PRO A 97 2.38 1.51 -6.19
CA PRO A 97 1.15 1.26 -5.46
C PRO A 97 0.54 -0.09 -5.84
N ALA A 98 0.33 -0.97 -4.84
CA ALA A 98 -0.41 -2.20 -4.96
C ALA A 98 -1.91 -1.93 -4.85
N GLY A 99 -2.50 -1.45 -5.93
CA GLY A 99 -3.86 -0.96 -6.03
C GLY A 99 -3.95 0.57 -6.02
N ARG A 100 -5.00 1.07 -6.64
CA ARG A 100 -5.17 2.50 -6.89
C ARG A 100 -6.34 3.07 -6.11
N LEU A 101 -6.20 4.34 -5.75
CA LEU A 101 -7.28 5.26 -5.39
C LEU A 101 -7.28 6.42 -6.38
N ASP A 102 -8.44 6.95 -6.68
CA ASP A 102 -8.57 8.14 -7.53
C ASP A 102 -7.87 9.34 -6.89
N LYS A 103 -7.56 10.37 -7.69
CA LYS A 103 -6.89 11.59 -7.23
C LYS A 103 -7.63 12.26 -6.07
N THR A 104 -8.96 12.26 -6.10
CA THR A 104 -9.82 12.86 -5.07
C THR A 104 -10.09 11.95 -3.87
N SER A 105 -9.84 10.64 -3.99
CA SER A 105 -10.04 9.66 -2.92
C SER A 105 -8.85 9.62 -1.97
N THR A 106 -9.10 9.27 -0.71
CA THR A 106 -8.11 9.28 0.38
C THR A 106 -7.96 7.93 1.04
N GLY A 107 -7.00 7.80 1.95
CA GLY A 107 -6.84 6.64 2.82
C GLY A 107 -5.76 5.65 2.40
N PHE A 108 -5.89 4.42 2.82
CA PHE A 108 -4.84 3.40 2.74
C PHE A 108 -4.43 3.08 1.29
N VAL A 109 -3.18 3.39 0.96
CA VAL A 109 -2.48 2.87 -0.23
C VAL A 109 -1.27 2.05 0.23
N LEU A 110 -1.16 0.82 -0.25
CA LEU A 110 0.02 -0.01 -0.04
C LEU A 110 1.04 0.28 -1.13
N LEU A 111 2.27 0.66 -0.75
CA LEU A 111 3.41 0.72 -1.67
C LEU A 111 4.33 -0.47 -1.40
N THR A 112 4.86 -1.06 -2.47
CA THR A 112 5.80 -2.18 -2.39
C THR A 112 6.66 -2.27 -3.65
N ASP A 113 7.76 -3.00 -3.57
CA ASP A 113 8.56 -3.47 -4.71
C ASP A 113 8.38 -4.98 -4.96
N ASP A 114 7.45 -5.64 -4.25
CA ASP A 114 7.06 -7.04 -4.45
C ASP A 114 5.92 -7.16 -5.47
N GLY A 115 6.30 -7.40 -6.72
CA GLY A 115 5.33 -7.58 -7.81
C GLY A 115 4.46 -8.82 -7.68
N VAL A 116 4.97 -9.90 -7.05
CA VAL A 116 4.22 -11.15 -6.85
C VAL A 116 3.12 -10.92 -5.82
N PHE A 117 3.46 -10.37 -4.67
CA PHE A 117 2.50 -10.03 -3.63
C PHE A 117 1.43 -9.03 -4.14
N ALA A 118 1.87 -7.96 -4.82
CA ALA A 118 0.94 -6.98 -5.39
C ALA A 118 -0.05 -7.62 -6.39
N HIS A 119 0.44 -8.52 -7.26
CA HIS A 119 -0.42 -9.26 -8.16
C HIS A 119 -1.42 -10.16 -7.41
N GLU A 120 -0.98 -10.83 -6.36
CA GLU A 120 -1.85 -11.70 -5.55
C GLU A 120 -3.02 -10.93 -4.91
N ILE A 121 -2.75 -9.78 -4.27
CA ILE A 121 -3.79 -9.00 -3.59
C ILE A 121 -4.73 -8.25 -4.55
N LEU A 122 -4.30 -8.04 -5.80
CA LEU A 122 -5.09 -7.40 -6.84
C LEU A 122 -5.85 -8.40 -7.71
N ALA A 123 -5.42 -9.66 -7.76
CA ALA A 123 -6.02 -10.68 -8.61
C ALA A 123 -7.48 -10.94 -8.23
N PRO A 124 -8.42 -10.95 -9.22
CA PRO A 124 -9.84 -11.19 -8.96
C PRO A 124 -10.11 -12.52 -8.23
N LYS A 125 -9.24 -13.54 -8.45
CA LYS A 125 -9.39 -14.87 -7.84
C LYS A 125 -9.09 -14.91 -6.32
N ARG A 126 -8.25 -14.01 -5.80
CA ARG A 126 -7.90 -13.95 -4.36
C ARG A 126 -8.93 -13.19 -3.53
N HIS A 127 -9.69 -12.30 -4.17
CA HIS A 127 -10.79 -11.57 -3.55
C HIS A 127 -10.44 -10.84 -2.25
N VAL A 128 -9.20 -10.32 -2.15
CA VAL A 128 -8.81 -9.53 -0.97
C VAL A 128 -9.76 -8.34 -0.80
N PRO A 129 -10.54 -8.28 0.29
CA PRO A 129 -11.53 -7.23 0.49
C PRO A 129 -10.85 -5.87 0.70
N LYS A 130 -11.48 -4.82 0.25
CA LYS A 130 -11.11 -3.43 0.55
C LYS A 130 -12.32 -2.76 1.17
N ARG A 131 -12.13 -2.16 2.33
CA ARG A 131 -13.17 -1.47 3.08
C ARG A 131 -13.03 0.04 2.89
N TYR A 132 -14.17 0.68 2.65
CA TYR A 132 -14.24 2.11 2.39
C TYR A 132 -15.31 2.76 3.24
N THR A 133 -15.01 3.95 3.75
CA THR A 133 -16.00 4.92 4.23
C THR A 133 -16.34 5.88 3.10
N VAL A 134 -17.62 6.01 2.79
CA VAL A 134 -18.11 6.81 1.66
C VAL A 134 -19.12 7.82 2.19
N THR A 135 -19.01 9.08 1.76
CA THR A 135 -20.02 10.12 2.01
C THR A 135 -20.83 10.31 0.74
N LEU A 136 -22.13 10.12 0.86
CA LEU A 136 -23.10 10.27 -0.22
C LEU A 136 -23.72 11.67 -0.20
N ASP A 137 -24.33 12.08 -1.32
CA ASP A 137 -25.19 13.27 -1.44
C ASP A 137 -26.66 12.97 -1.11
N THR A 138 -27.03 11.71 -1.08
CA THR A 138 -28.37 11.18 -0.79
C THR A 138 -28.28 10.02 0.20
N PRO A 139 -29.27 9.86 1.12
CA PRO A 139 -29.27 8.74 2.06
C PRO A 139 -29.24 7.37 1.39
N LEU A 140 -28.57 6.41 2.02
CA LEU A 140 -28.60 5.00 1.61
C LEU A 140 -30.03 4.46 1.66
N THR A 141 -30.48 3.86 0.58
CA THR A 141 -31.80 3.21 0.50
C THR A 141 -31.69 1.69 0.57
N GLN A 142 -32.81 1.02 0.86
CA GLN A 142 -32.88 -0.44 0.82
C GLN A 142 -32.61 -0.98 -0.58
N GLU A 143 -33.09 -0.29 -1.63
CA GLU A 143 -32.84 -0.64 -3.03
C GLU A 143 -31.33 -0.66 -3.36
N MET A 144 -30.57 0.35 -2.89
CA MET A 144 -29.11 0.37 -3.05
C MET A 144 -28.48 -0.83 -2.33
N THR A 145 -28.90 -1.11 -1.11
CA THR A 145 -28.34 -2.22 -0.30
C THR A 145 -28.57 -3.56 -0.99
N ASP A 146 -29.79 -3.83 -1.43
CA ASP A 146 -30.16 -5.07 -2.11
C ASP A 146 -29.45 -5.20 -3.47
N GLY A 147 -29.35 -4.10 -4.22
CA GLY A 147 -28.66 -4.06 -5.49
C GLY A 147 -27.15 -4.28 -5.36
N PHE A 148 -26.50 -3.70 -4.36
CA PHE A 148 -25.09 -3.99 -4.08
C PHE A 148 -24.88 -5.46 -3.72
N ALA A 149 -25.76 -6.05 -2.91
CA ALA A 149 -25.70 -7.46 -2.52
C ALA A 149 -25.93 -8.41 -3.70
N ALA A 150 -26.78 -8.04 -4.66
CA ALA A 150 -27.03 -8.82 -5.86
C ALA A 150 -25.92 -8.68 -6.94
N GLY A 151 -25.16 -7.60 -6.87
CA GLY A 151 -24.24 -7.17 -7.93
C GLY A 151 -24.91 -6.16 -8.88
N VAL A 152 -24.18 -5.07 -9.16
CA VAL A 152 -24.68 -3.95 -9.96
C VAL A 152 -24.26 -4.10 -11.42
N THR A 153 -25.19 -3.94 -12.35
CA THR A 153 -24.85 -3.78 -13.77
C THR A 153 -24.76 -2.29 -14.10
N LEU A 154 -23.60 -1.87 -14.57
CA LEU A 154 -23.33 -0.49 -14.93
C LEU A 154 -23.97 -0.09 -16.27
N ALA A 155 -24.09 1.20 -16.54
CA ALA A 155 -24.71 1.73 -17.76
C ALA A 155 -24.03 1.26 -19.07
N ASP A 156 -22.77 0.89 -19.03
CA ASP A 156 -22.03 0.34 -20.17
C ASP A 156 -22.17 -1.19 -20.31
N GLY A 157 -23.05 -1.81 -19.52
CA GLY A 157 -23.28 -3.25 -19.51
C GLY A 157 -22.30 -4.06 -18.67
N THR A 158 -21.31 -3.42 -18.00
CA THR A 158 -20.37 -4.12 -17.13
C THR A 158 -21.08 -4.66 -15.88
N ALA A 159 -21.11 -5.99 -15.73
CA ALA A 159 -21.63 -6.63 -14.52
C ALA A 159 -20.53 -6.63 -13.43
N LEU A 160 -20.85 -6.07 -12.26
CA LEU A 160 -19.98 -6.04 -11.10
C LEU A 160 -20.35 -7.14 -10.11
N SER A 161 -19.34 -7.66 -9.45
CA SER A 161 -19.53 -8.65 -8.38
C SER A 161 -20.30 -8.06 -7.20
N PRO A 162 -21.04 -8.90 -6.44
CA PRO A 162 -21.69 -8.52 -5.21
C PRO A 162 -20.75 -7.77 -4.26
N ALA A 163 -21.29 -6.75 -3.61
CA ALA A 163 -20.60 -5.92 -2.62
C ALA A 163 -21.49 -5.72 -1.39
N GLN A 164 -20.86 -5.41 -0.26
CA GLN A 164 -21.59 -5.08 0.96
C GLN A 164 -21.65 -3.57 1.13
N VAL A 165 -22.81 -3.03 1.50
CA VAL A 165 -22.98 -1.64 1.90
C VAL A 165 -23.86 -1.58 3.14
N GLN A 166 -23.50 -0.72 4.09
CA GLN A 166 -24.26 -0.46 5.32
C GLN A 166 -24.12 0.97 5.77
N ALA A 167 -25.16 1.55 6.35
CA ALA A 167 -25.11 2.88 6.92
C ALA A 167 -24.18 2.92 8.16
N LEU A 168 -23.38 3.97 8.26
CA LEU A 168 -22.53 4.29 9.44
C LEU A 168 -23.15 5.43 10.25
N SER A 169 -23.97 6.29 9.64
CA SER A 169 -24.62 7.41 10.28
C SER A 169 -26.15 7.25 10.27
N PRO A 170 -26.87 7.82 11.25
CA PRO A 170 -28.34 7.73 11.34
C PRO A 170 -29.07 8.37 10.16
N ASP A 171 -28.46 9.38 9.51
CA ASP A 171 -28.99 10.05 8.33
C ASP A 171 -28.76 9.27 7.02
N GLY A 172 -28.01 8.17 7.09
CA GLY A 172 -27.67 7.33 5.94
C GLY A 172 -26.72 7.97 4.92
N LEU A 173 -26.12 9.13 5.21
CA LEU A 173 -25.19 9.83 4.32
C LEU A 173 -23.77 9.29 4.40
N GLN A 174 -23.36 8.74 5.54
CA GLN A 174 -22.11 8.01 5.67
C GLN A 174 -22.36 6.52 5.62
N VAL A 175 -21.65 5.83 4.73
CA VAL A 175 -21.82 4.40 4.53
C VAL A 175 -20.45 3.69 4.49
N GLN A 176 -20.44 2.44 4.94
CA GLN A 176 -19.31 1.53 4.72
C GLN A 176 -19.57 0.69 3.49
N VAL A 177 -18.59 0.58 2.62
CA VAL A 177 -18.61 -0.31 1.45
C VAL A 177 -17.46 -1.30 1.52
N VAL A 178 -17.75 -2.59 1.30
CA VAL A 178 -16.72 -3.63 1.18
C VAL A 178 -16.75 -4.20 -0.24
N LEU A 179 -15.64 -4.02 -0.95
CA LEU A 179 -15.44 -4.54 -2.30
C LEU A 179 -14.34 -5.60 -2.32
N ARG A 180 -14.51 -6.59 -3.22
CA ARG A 180 -13.47 -7.59 -3.54
C ARG A 180 -12.90 -7.45 -4.95
N GLN A 181 -13.48 -6.55 -5.73
CA GLN A 181 -13.12 -6.23 -7.12
C GLN A 181 -12.58 -4.79 -7.17
N GLY A 182 -11.79 -4.46 -8.20
CA GLY A 182 -11.28 -3.10 -8.40
C GLY A 182 -11.45 -2.66 -9.85
N VAL A 183 -12.62 -2.10 -10.20
CA VAL A 183 -12.92 -1.51 -11.51
C VAL A 183 -12.78 0.02 -11.41
N TYR A 184 -12.47 0.65 -12.52
CA TYR A 184 -12.36 2.11 -12.62
C TYR A 184 -13.60 2.82 -12.06
N HIS A 185 -13.41 3.68 -11.06
CA HIS A 185 -14.44 4.45 -10.36
C HIS A 185 -15.61 3.58 -9.84
N GLN A 186 -15.34 2.34 -9.44
CA GLN A 186 -16.39 1.34 -9.17
C GLN A 186 -17.45 1.84 -8.20
N ILE A 187 -17.08 2.32 -7.01
CA ILE A 187 -18.03 2.77 -5.97
C ILE A 187 -18.89 3.93 -6.50
N LYS A 188 -18.26 4.93 -7.14
CA LYS A 188 -18.96 6.07 -7.71
C LYS A 188 -19.98 5.65 -8.77
N ARG A 189 -19.57 4.70 -9.64
CA ARG A 189 -20.43 4.18 -10.71
C ARG A 189 -21.57 3.33 -10.16
N MET A 190 -21.32 2.52 -9.12
CA MET A 190 -22.34 1.70 -8.47
C MET A 190 -23.45 2.57 -7.85
N PHE A 191 -23.09 3.58 -7.06
CA PHE A 191 -24.07 4.53 -6.51
C PHE A 191 -24.76 5.35 -7.60
N GLY A 192 -24.02 5.73 -8.66
CA GLY A 192 -24.57 6.46 -9.80
C GLY A 192 -25.70 5.73 -10.55
N VAL A 193 -25.74 4.38 -10.51
CA VAL A 193 -26.87 3.60 -11.07
C VAL A 193 -28.18 3.92 -10.36
N TYR A 194 -28.11 4.27 -9.08
CA TYR A 194 -29.27 4.65 -8.23
C TYR A 194 -29.44 6.17 -8.12
N GLY A 195 -28.73 6.96 -8.93
CA GLY A 195 -28.82 8.42 -8.90
C GLY A 195 -28.15 9.08 -7.71
N ALA A 196 -27.37 8.33 -6.91
CA ALA A 196 -26.65 8.86 -5.76
C ALA A 196 -25.20 9.25 -6.14
N GLY A 197 -24.79 10.45 -5.72
CA GLY A 197 -23.44 10.95 -5.89
C GLY A 197 -22.55 10.62 -4.69
N VAL A 198 -21.24 10.46 -4.95
CA VAL A 198 -20.21 10.23 -3.93
C VAL A 198 -19.41 11.51 -3.73
N ASN A 199 -19.61 12.17 -2.59
CA ASN A 199 -18.91 13.40 -2.20
C ASN A 199 -17.50 13.15 -1.67
N ALA A 200 -17.31 12.06 -0.87
CA ALA A 200 -16.01 11.66 -0.37
C ALA A 200 -15.88 10.14 -0.36
N LEU A 201 -14.63 9.67 -0.54
CA LEU A 201 -14.30 8.25 -0.51
C LEU A 201 -12.96 8.06 0.19
N HIS A 202 -12.97 7.31 1.28
CA HIS A 202 -11.79 6.97 2.07
C HIS A 202 -11.64 5.46 2.16
N ARG A 203 -10.43 4.93 1.88
CA ARG A 203 -10.16 3.50 2.06
C ARG A 203 -9.61 3.24 3.44
N ASP A 204 -10.38 2.56 4.28
CA ASP A 204 -10.06 2.27 5.68
C ASP A 204 -9.18 1.03 5.85
N ALA A 205 -9.30 0.04 4.94
CA ALA A 205 -8.58 -1.22 5.10
C ALA A 205 -8.34 -1.95 3.76
N ILE A 206 -7.30 -2.78 3.76
CA ILE A 206 -6.99 -3.76 2.71
C ILE A 206 -6.82 -5.12 3.40
N GLY A 207 -7.62 -6.13 3.02
CA GLY A 207 -7.67 -7.40 3.73
C GLY A 207 -8.12 -7.22 5.18
N GLY A 208 -7.43 -7.87 6.10
CA GLY A 208 -7.63 -7.70 7.53
C GLY A 208 -6.90 -6.50 8.14
N LEU A 209 -6.02 -5.81 7.37
CA LEU A 209 -5.23 -4.71 7.89
C LEU A 209 -5.95 -3.37 7.73
N ALA A 210 -6.24 -2.69 8.83
CA ALA A 210 -6.79 -1.35 8.85
C ALA A 210 -5.69 -0.29 8.68
N LEU A 211 -6.07 0.89 8.13
CA LEU A 211 -5.21 2.07 8.14
C LEU A 211 -4.90 2.46 9.59
N ASP A 212 -3.65 2.74 9.87
CA ASP A 212 -3.20 3.23 11.17
C ASP A 212 -3.72 4.66 11.40
N GLU A 213 -4.57 4.83 12.41
CA GLU A 213 -5.21 6.10 12.75
C GLU A 213 -4.21 7.18 13.19
N SER A 214 -3.00 6.79 13.60
CA SER A 214 -1.93 7.73 13.95
C SER A 214 -1.28 8.40 12.73
N LEU A 215 -1.46 7.84 11.54
CA LEU A 215 -0.93 8.41 10.30
C LEU A 215 -1.80 9.57 9.81
N ALA A 216 -1.30 10.78 9.91
CA ALA A 216 -1.95 11.93 9.26
C ALA A 216 -1.94 11.79 7.72
N PRO A 217 -2.84 12.49 6.99
CA PRO A 217 -2.81 12.51 5.53
C PRO A 217 -1.43 12.88 4.98
N GLY A 218 -0.92 12.07 4.05
CA GLY A 218 0.43 12.19 3.47
C GLY A 218 1.53 11.48 4.24
N GLN A 219 1.27 11.00 5.45
CA GLN A 219 2.23 10.19 6.21
C GLN A 219 2.21 8.72 5.81
N TRP A 220 3.30 8.05 6.14
CA TRP A 220 3.51 6.63 5.85
C TRP A 220 4.37 5.97 6.92
N ARG A 221 4.32 4.64 6.99
CA ARG A 221 5.22 3.79 7.78
C ARG A 221 5.44 2.45 7.11
N GLU A 222 6.51 1.77 7.53
CA GLU A 222 6.69 0.36 7.15
C GLU A 222 5.67 -0.54 7.86
N LEU A 223 5.33 -1.64 7.19
CA LEU A 223 4.53 -2.72 7.74
C LEU A 223 5.44 -3.80 8.34
N THR A 224 5.00 -4.37 9.45
CA THR A 224 5.63 -5.58 10.00
C THR A 224 5.24 -6.81 9.17
N PRO A 225 6.00 -7.92 9.24
CA PRO A 225 5.63 -9.17 8.56
C PRO A 225 4.24 -9.67 8.95
N GLU A 226 3.84 -9.48 10.21
CA GLU A 226 2.53 -9.87 10.73
C GLU A 226 1.41 -9.03 10.12
N GLU A 227 1.65 -7.74 9.92
CA GLU A 227 0.71 -6.84 9.25
C GLU A 227 0.58 -7.17 7.76
N VAL A 228 1.68 -7.49 7.09
CA VAL A 228 1.65 -7.95 5.69
C VAL A 228 0.81 -9.23 5.55
N ALA A 229 0.96 -10.18 6.48
CA ALA A 229 0.16 -11.40 6.51
C ALA A 229 -1.35 -11.12 6.69
N GLN A 230 -1.74 -10.10 7.46
CA GLN A 230 -3.15 -9.71 7.63
C GLN A 230 -3.80 -9.21 6.34
N ILE A 231 -3.03 -8.75 5.35
CA ILE A 231 -3.57 -8.29 4.06
C ILE A 231 -4.11 -9.47 3.26
N THR A 232 -3.47 -10.62 3.32
CA THR A 232 -3.84 -11.80 2.51
C THR A 232 -4.79 -12.76 3.23
N GLY A 233 -4.90 -12.68 4.55
CA GLY A 233 -5.77 -13.52 5.41
C GLY A 233 -5.09 -14.79 5.83
#